data_925c6a9506865055f774351d71cbb18a
#
_entry.id   925c6a9506865055f774351d71cbb18a
#
_cell.length_a   1.000
_cell.length_b   1.000
_cell.length_c   1.000
_cell.angle_alpha   90.00
_cell.angle_beta   90.00
_cell.angle_gamma   90.00
#
_symmetry.space_group_name_H-M   'P 1'
#
loop_
_entity.id
_entity.type
_entity.pdbx_description
1 polymer ?
#
loop_
_entity_poly.entity_id
_entity_poly.type
_entity_poly.pdbx_seq_one_letter_code
_entity_poly.pdbx_strand_id
1 'polypeptide(L)'
;MSKIIERALTHKAVLIAEIGVNYYDIAKKMNISNMEAAKLMIKKAKDAGIHAVKFQTYKADTLAAKDSPSYWDTTEETTTSQHELFQKFDQFGEKEYQELKDYSDEIGIEFLSTAFDIESADYLDKMMEVYKVSSSDMNNLPFVEYQAKKKKPMLISVGAANEDEIDRMIATVRKVNNQPLCILHCVLEYPTPYEHANLNKIASLKEKYKDLIIGYSDIFY
;
A
#
# COMPACT_ATOMS: atom_id res chain seq x y z
N MET A 1 16.92 5.93 8.05
CA MET A 1 15.98 4.84 8.47
C MET A 1 14.59 5.44 8.55
N SER A 2 13.57 4.70 8.14
CA SER A 2 12.17 5.14 8.16
C SER A 2 11.69 5.49 9.58
N LYS A 3 11.09 6.68 9.74
CA LYS A 3 10.55 7.16 11.02
C LYS A 3 9.40 6.28 11.54
N ILE A 4 8.57 5.75 10.62
CA ILE A 4 7.48 4.86 11.01
C ILE A 4 8.00 3.52 11.51
N ILE A 5 9.07 2.99 10.93
CA ILE A 5 9.70 1.75 11.41
C ILE A 5 10.37 1.96 12.77
N GLU A 6 11.13 3.05 12.95
CA GLU A 6 11.72 3.39 14.26
C GLU A 6 10.65 3.49 15.34
N ARG A 7 9.53 4.15 15.02
CA ARG A 7 8.39 4.27 15.94
C ARG A 7 7.76 2.91 16.26
N ALA A 8 7.55 2.06 15.25
CA ALA A 8 6.96 0.72 15.45
C ALA A 8 7.86 -0.19 16.32
N LEU A 9 9.18 -0.12 16.11
CA LEU A 9 10.17 -0.87 16.91
C LEU A 9 10.19 -0.45 18.40
N THR A 10 9.73 0.76 18.71
CA THR A 10 9.53 1.21 20.11
C THR A 10 8.14 0.86 20.66
N HIS A 11 7.40 -0.04 20.02
CA HIS A 11 6.03 -0.46 20.39
C HIS A 11 5.01 0.67 20.42
N LYS A 12 5.24 1.76 19.68
CA LYS A 12 4.29 2.85 19.52
C LYS A 12 3.45 2.64 18.27
N ALA A 13 2.16 2.91 18.36
CA ALA A 13 1.27 2.82 17.22
C ALA A 13 1.72 3.75 16.08
N VAL A 14 1.71 3.21 14.86
CA VAL A 14 1.94 3.95 13.62
C VAL A 14 0.62 4.04 12.87
N LEU A 15 0.28 5.25 12.42
CA LEU A 15 -0.89 5.51 11.58
C LEU A 15 -0.40 5.91 10.18
N ILE A 16 -0.89 5.21 9.17
CA ILE A 16 -0.59 5.46 7.75
C ILE A 16 -1.92 5.77 7.06
N ALA A 17 -2.04 6.95 6.47
CA ALA A 17 -3.21 7.29 5.68
C ALA A 17 -3.13 6.64 4.30
N GLU A 18 -4.13 5.84 3.95
CA GLU A 18 -4.31 5.31 2.60
C GLU A 18 -4.92 6.38 1.70
N ILE A 19 -4.11 7.03 0.89
CA ILE A 19 -4.58 7.95 -0.15
C ILE A 19 -4.92 7.16 -1.41
N GLY A 20 -4.10 6.15 -1.74
CA GLY A 20 -4.29 5.30 -2.91
C GLY A 20 -4.38 6.13 -4.18
N VAL A 21 -5.51 6.01 -4.87
CA VAL A 21 -5.88 6.84 -6.05
C VAL A 21 -7.09 7.75 -5.76
N ASN A 22 -7.55 7.85 -4.52
CA ASN A 22 -8.77 8.61 -4.15
C ASN A 22 -8.66 10.13 -4.41
N TYR A 23 -7.46 10.64 -4.66
CA TYR A 23 -7.27 12.04 -5.05
C TYR A 23 -7.97 12.40 -6.36
N TYR A 24 -8.28 11.44 -7.24
CA TYR A 24 -9.08 11.68 -8.45
C TYR A 24 -10.49 12.16 -8.10
N ASP A 25 -11.14 11.52 -7.13
CA ASP A 25 -12.49 11.92 -6.71
C ASP A 25 -12.49 13.28 -6.03
N ILE A 26 -11.47 13.57 -5.21
CA ILE A 26 -11.30 14.88 -4.59
C ILE A 26 -11.06 15.95 -5.66
N ALA A 27 -10.20 15.69 -6.64
CA ALA A 27 -9.93 16.61 -7.76
C ALA A 27 -11.21 16.94 -8.53
N LYS A 28 -11.99 15.92 -8.89
CA LYS A 28 -13.29 16.07 -9.58
C LYS A 28 -14.28 16.86 -8.73
N LYS A 29 -14.44 16.51 -7.45
CA LYS A 29 -15.39 17.14 -6.53
C LYS A 29 -15.07 18.61 -6.28
N MET A 30 -13.79 18.96 -6.18
CA MET A 30 -13.32 20.31 -5.87
C MET A 30 -12.96 21.13 -7.11
N ASN A 31 -13.01 20.53 -8.31
CA ASN A 31 -12.61 21.15 -9.57
C ASN A 31 -11.18 21.72 -9.53
N ILE A 32 -10.25 20.89 -9.05
CA ILE A 32 -8.81 21.17 -9.00
C ILE A 32 -8.04 20.07 -9.73
N SER A 33 -6.73 20.26 -9.93
CA SER A 33 -5.89 19.23 -10.54
C SER A 33 -5.70 18.01 -9.61
N ASN A 34 -5.38 16.84 -10.20
CA ASN A 34 -5.04 15.64 -9.44
C ASN A 34 -3.86 15.87 -8.49
N MET A 35 -2.87 16.65 -8.90
CA MET A 35 -1.70 17.00 -8.07
C MET A 35 -2.11 17.87 -6.86
N GLU A 36 -2.92 18.89 -7.07
CA GLU A 36 -3.44 19.72 -5.97
C GLU A 36 -4.28 18.91 -4.99
N ALA A 37 -5.13 18.02 -5.49
CA ALA A 37 -5.92 17.12 -4.65
C ALA A 37 -5.04 16.17 -3.82
N ALA A 38 -4.04 15.55 -4.45
CA ALA A 38 -3.10 14.66 -3.77
C ALA A 38 -2.31 15.40 -2.67
N LYS A 39 -1.79 16.60 -2.96
CA LYS A 39 -1.11 17.46 -1.97
C LYS A 39 -2.06 17.89 -0.84
N LEU A 40 -3.30 18.22 -1.17
CA LEU A 40 -4.31 18.56 -0.15
C LEU A 40 -4.54 17.36 0.81
N MET A 41 -4.65 16.14 0.30
CA MET A 41 -4.83 14.94 1.12
C MET A 41 -3.60 14.68 2.01
N ILE A 42 -2.38 14.83 1.47
CA ILE A 42 -1.13 14.73 2.26
C ILE A 42 -1.15 15.75 3.41
N LYS A 43 -1.49 17.02 3.10
CA LYS A 43 -1.56 18.08 4.13
C LYS A 43 -2.60 17.76 5.20
N LYS A 44 -3.79 17.31 4.82
CA LYS A 44 -4.85 16.92 5.77
C LYS A 44 -4.44 15.76 6.66
N ALA A 45 -3.76 14.76 6.11
CA ALA A 45 -3.20 13.64 6.89
C ALA A 45 -2.17 14.16 7.90
N LYS A 46 -1.26 15.06 7.50
CA LYS A 46 -0.30 15.70 8.40
C LYS A 46 -0.98 16.47 9.51
N ASP A 47 -1.95 17.33 9.18
CA ASP A 47 -2.69 18.15 10.14
C ASP A 47 -3.46 17.29 11.16
N ALA A 48 -3.90 16.08 10.75
CA ALA A 48 -4.54 15.08 11.61
C ALA A 48 -3.56 14.27 12.48
N GLY A 49 -2.25 14.53 12.40
CA GLY A 49 -1.24 13.82 13.20
C GLY A 49 -0.87 12.44 12.66
N ILE A 50 -1.17 12.15 11.41
CA ILE A 50 -0.78 10.92 10.72
C ILE A 50 0.75 10.89 10.50
N HIS A 51 1.35 9.69 10.58
CA HIS A 51 2.81 9.54 10.53
C HIS A 51 3.33 9.37 9.10
N ALA A 52 2.56 8.73 8.23
CA ALA A 52 2.90 8.52 6.83
C ALA A 52 1.67 8.54 5.94
N VAL A 53 1.85 8.86 4.67
CA VAL A 53 0.84 8.72 3.62
C VAL A 53 1.24 7.63 2.65
N LYS A 54 0.26 6.89 2.11
CA LYS A 54 0.51 5.82 1.15
C LYS A 54 -0.36 5.99 -0.09
N PHE A 55 0.30 5.91 -1.25
CA PHE A 55 -0.30 5.90 -2.57
C PHE A 55 -0.32 4.49 -3.18
N GLN A 56 -0.87 4.38 -4.38
CA GLN A 56 -0.81 3.19 -5.23
C GLN A 56 -0.20 3.59 -6.56
N THR A 57 0.83 2.86 -6.99
CA THR A 57 1.59 3.17 -8.19
C THR A 57 1.55 2.00 -9.14
N TYR A 58 0.95 2.20 -10.30
CA TYR A 58 0.81 1.21 -11.35
C TYR A 58 0.59 1.87 -12.71
N LYS A 59 0.71 1.07 -13.76
CA LYS A 59 0.16 1.33 -15.08
C LYS A 59 -0.87 0.24 -15.40
N ALA A 60 -2.00 0.61 -16.00
CA ALA A 60 -3.05 -0.35 -16.31
C ALA A 60 -2.55 -1.50 -17.18
N ASP A 61 -1.68 -1.20 -18.16
CA ASP A 61 -1.09 -2.19 -19.06
C ASP A 61 -0.16 -3.22 -18.36
N THR A 62 0.38 -2.91 -17.18
CA THR A 62 1.21 -3.83 -16.39
C THR A 62 0.45 -4.53 -15.26
N LEU A 63 -0.74 -4.01 -14.92
CA LEU A 63 -1.53 -4.49 -13.77
C LEU A 63 -2.63 -5.46 -14.16
N ALA A 64 -3.35 -5.22 -15.26
CA ALA A 64 -4.52 -6.00 -15.65
C ALA A 64 -4.52 -6.34 -17.14
N ALA A 65 -4.99 -7.55 -17.47
CA ALA A 65 -5.26 -7.92 -18.86
C ALA A 65 -6.40 -7.06 -19.42
N LYS A 66 -6.33 -6.73 -20.72
CA LYS A 66 -7.32 -5.86 -21.37
C LYS A 66 -8.75 -6.41 -21.35
N ASP A 67 -8.87 -7.74 -21.31
CA ASP A 67 -10.11 -8.49 -21.28
C ASP A 67 -10.53 -8.96 -19.87
N SER A 68 -9.83 -8.51 -18.80
CA SER A 68 -10.19 -8.90 -17.43
C SER A 68 -11.55 -8.29 -17.05
N PRO A 69 -12.53 -9.11 -16.63
CA PRO A 69 -13.90 -8.63 -16.38
C PRO A 69 -13.96 -7.73 -15.15
N SER A 70 -14.97 -6.86 -15.10
CA SER A 70 -15.34 -6.11 -13.91
C SER A 70 -15.80 -7.09 -12.80
N TYR A 71 -15.49 -6.76 -11.54
CA TYR A 71 -15.98 -7.49 -10.34
C TYR A 71 -16.85 -6.59 -9.44
N TRP A 72 -17.16 -5.39 -9.90
CA TRP A 72 -18.02 -4.39 -9.24
C TRP A 72 -19.37 -4.26 -9.92
N ASP A 73 -20.28 -3.53 -9.27
CA ASP A 73 -21.58 -3.17 -9.85
C ASP A 73 -21.39 -2.12 -10.93
N THR A 74 -21.66 -2.49 -12.17
CA THR A 74 -21.52 -1.60 -13.35
C THR A 74 -22.57 -0.49 -13.41
N THR A 75 -23.55 -0.48 -12.52
CA THR A 75 -24.49 0.65 -12.38
C THR A 75 -23.87 1.80 -11.59
N GLU A 76 -22.92 1.52 -10.70
CA GLU A 76 -22.19 2.52 -9.93
C GLU A 76 -20.89 2.95 -10.61
N GLU A 77 -20.12 1.97 -11.13
CA GLU A 77 -18.92 2.22 -11.94
C GLU A 77 -19.10 1.61 -13.34
N THR A 78 -19.19 2.46 -14.34
CA THR A 78 -19.59 2.09 -15.71
C THR A 78 -18.54 1.36 -16.53
N THR A 79 -17.29 1.26 -16.08
CA THR A 79 -16.26 0.50 -16.78
C THR A 79 -16.58 -0.99 -16.79
N THR A 80 -16.24 -1.66 -17.89
CA THR A 80 -16.60 -3.07 -18.11
C THR A 80 -15.43 -4.02 -17.93
N SER A 81 -14.20 -3.49 -17.79
CA SER A 81 -13.00 -4.25 -17.52
C SER A 81 -12.16 -3.61 -16.43
N GLN A 82 -11.38 -4.44 -15.71
CA GLN A 82 -10.43 -3.96 -14.70
C GLN A 82 -9.38 -3.05 -15.34
N HIS A 83 -8.88 -3.40 -16.54
CA HIS A 83 -7.92 -2.59 -17.27
C HIS A 83 -8.48 -1.18 -17.54
N GLU A 84 -9.70 -1.07 -18.02
CA GLU A 84 -10.35 0.21 -18.29
C GLU A 84 -10.51 1.05 -17.02
N LEU A 85 -10.86 0.43 -15.88
CA LEU A 85 -10.94 1.11 -14.60
C LEU A 85 -9.57 1.63 -14.17
N PHE A 86 -8.55 0.79 -14.20
CA PHE A 86 -7.19 1.20 -13.78
C PHE A 86 -6.63 2.29 -14.68
N GLN A 87 -6.93 2.28 -15.98
CA GLN A 87 -6.49 3.31 -16.93
C GLN A 87 -7.05 4.72 -16.59
N LYS A 88 -8.19 4.80 -15.93
CA LYS A 88 -8.71 6.09 -15.44
C LYS A 88 -7.82 6.73 -14.40
N PHE A 89 -7.08 5.92 -13.62
CA PHE A 89 -6.37 6.32 -12.40
C PHE A 89 -4.84 6.17 -12.50
N ASP A 90 -4.27 5.92 -13.68
CA ASP A 90 -2.84 5.67 -13.86
C ASP A 90 -2.06 6.85 -14.49
N GLN A 91 -2.59 8.09 -14.37
CA GLN A 91 -1.99 9.27 -15.00
C GLN A 91 -0.64 9.67 -14.38
N PHE A 92 -0.43 9.37 -13.09
CA PHE A 92 0.82 9.71 -12.44
C PHE A 92 1.94 8.74 -12.83
N GLY A 93 3.16 9.28 -12.94
CA GLY A 93 4.38 8.56 -13.19
C GLY A 93 5.49 9.01 -12.24
N GLU A 94 6.74 8.67 -12.55
CA GLU A 94 7.91 8.97 -11.71
C GLU A 94 7.98 10.45 -11.30
N LYS A 95 7.72 11.38 -12.22
CA LYS A 95 7.80 12.82 -11.95
C LYS A 95 6.77 13.30 -10.95
N GLU A 96 5.52 12.87 -11.12
CA GLU A 96 4.43 13.23 -10.23
C GLU A 96 4.63 12.66 -8.83
N TYR A 97 5.08 11.39 -8.72
CA TYR A 97 5.40 10.78 -7.43
C TYR A 97 6.61 11.44 -6.77
N GLN A 98 7.62 11.88 -7.54
CA GLN A 98 8.73 12.65 -6.98
C GLN A 98 8.24 14.00 -6.41
N GLU A 99 7.34 14.69 -7.11
CA GLU A 99 6.75 15.95 -6.61
C GLU A 99 5.95 15.74 -5.31
N LEU A 100 5.22 14.63 -5.19
CA LEU A 100 4.50 14.28 -3.96
C LEU A 100 5.45 13.91 -2.82
N LYS A 101 6.55 13.22 -3.13
CA LYS A 101 7.61 12.90 -2.17
C LYS A 101 8.27 14.19 -1.64
N ASP A 102 8.65 15.10 -2.53
CA ASP A 102 9.30 16.37 -2.17
C ASP A 102 8.36 17.20 -1.27
N TYR A 103 7.08 17.27 -1.63
CA TYR A 103 6.08 17.95 -0.81
C TYR A 103 5.88 17.28 0.56
N SER A 104 5.89 15.95 0.61
CA SER A 104 5.79 15.20 1.87
C SER A 104 6.98 15.47 2.78
N ASP A 105 8.18 15.58 2.22
CA ASP A 105 9.40 15.93 2.95
C ASP A 105 9.34 17.37 3.48
N GLU A 106 8.90 18.32 2.66
CA GLU A 106 8.74 19.73 3.03
C GLU A 106 7.87 19.89 4.28
N ILE A 107 6.73 19.19 4.32
CA ILE A 107 5.81 19.29 5.47
C ILE A 107 6.11 18.28 6.59
N GLY A 108 7.10 17.40 6.39
CA GLY A 108 7.59 16.47 7.41
C GLY A 108 6.69 15.28 7.69
N ILE A 109 6.06 14.69 6.66
CA ILE A 109 5.32 13.42 6.72
C ILE A 109 6.02 12.37 5.86
N GLU A 110 6.06 11.11 6.28
CA GLU A 110 6.72 10.07 5.50
C GLU A 110 5.86 9.65 4.30
N PHE A 111 6.52 9.54 3.13
CA PHE A 111 5.88 9.15 1.88
C PHE A 111 6.09 7.67 1.61
N LEU A 112 5.00 6.96 1.25
CA LEU A 112 5.01 5.59 0.76
C LEU A 112 4.12 5.46 -0.47
N SER A 113 4.42 4.44 -1.29
CA SER A 113 3.50 3.94 -2.30
C SER A 113 3.60 2.42 -2.42
N THR A 114 2.50 1.76 -2.75
CA THR A 114 2.52 0.36 -3.16
C THR A 114 2.86 0.32 -4.65
N ALA A 115 3.99 -0.30 -5.00
CA ALA A 115 4.32 -0.62 -6.38
C ALA A 115 3.62 -1.91 -6.79
N PHE A 116 3.00 -1.93 -7.96
CA PHE A 116 2.34 -3.11 -8.52
C PHE A 116 3.08 -3.69 -9.73
N ASP A 117 4.19 -3.09 -10.14
CA ASP A 117 5.06 -3.58 -11.20
C ASP A 117 6.55 -3.26 -10.90
N ILE A 118 7.43 -3.87 -11.70
CA ILE A 118 8.89 -3.74 -11.53
C ILE A 118 9.36 -2.31 -11.78
N GLU A 119 8.87 -1.65 -12.81
CA GLU A 119 9.26 -0.29 -13.16
C GLU A 119 8.89 0.69 -12.05
N SER A 120 7.67 0.57 -11.52
CA SER A 120 7.22 1.36 -10.37
C SER A 120 8.07 1.08 -9.13
N ALA A 121 8.41 -0.19 -8.84
CA ALA A 121 9.27 -0.54 -7.72
C ALA A 121 10.68 0.04 -7.86
N ASP A 122 11.19 0.21 -9.09
CA ASP A 122 12.53 0.74 -9.34
C ASP A 122 12.61 2.24 -9.10
N TYR A 123 11.72 3.05 -9.68
CA TYR A 123 11.80 4.49 -9.46
C TYR A 123 11.36 4.89 -8.03
N LEU A 124 10.39 4.18 -7.44
CA LEU A 124 9.98 4.41 -6.05
C LEU A 124 11.09 4.07 -5.04
N ASP A 125 12.05 3.21 -5.40
CA ASP A 125 13.15 2.87 -4.51
C ASP A 125 13.94 4.08 -4.02
N LYS A 126 14.10 5.10 -4.85
CA LYS A 126 14.78 6.35 -4.49
C LYS A 126 13.93 7.26 -3.59
N MET A 127 12.61 7.06 -3.57
CA MET A 127 11.64 7.94 -2.91
C MET A 127 11.20 7.41 -1.56
N MET A 128 11.28 6.10 -1.33
CA MET A 128 10.73 5.45 -0.14
C MET A 128 11.81 4.80 0.72
N GLU A 129 11.61 4.84 2.03
CA GLU A 129 12.45 4.14 3.02
C GLU A 129 11.85 2.79 3.44
N VAL A 130 10.62 2.49 3.02
CA VAL A 130 9.86 1.28 3.37
C VAL A 130 9.07 0.82 2.16
N TYR A 131 9.08 -0.47 1.87
CA TYR A 131 8.22 -1.07 0.85
C TYR A 131 6.88 -1.51 1.43
N LYS A 132 5.80 -1.26 0.71
CA LYS A 132 4.47 -1.83 0.99
C LYS A 132 4.11 -2.81 -0.12
N VAL A 133 3.77 -4.03 0.29
CA VAL A 133 3.24 -5.07 -0.61
C VAL A 133 1.76 -5.27 -0.31
N SER A 134 0.94 -5.25 -1.36
CA SER A 134 -0.49 -5.54 -1.27
C SER A 134 -0.75 -7.01 -0.94
N SER A 135 -1.92 -7.31 -0.34
CA SER A 135 -2.34 -8.70 -0.14
C SER A 135 -2.59 -9.43 -1.45
N SER A 136 -2.92 -8.72 -2.53
CA SER A 136 -3.02 -9.30 -3.89
C SER A 136 -1.70 -9.83 -4.44
N ASP A 137 -0.57 -9.29 -3.97
CA ASP A 137 0.77 -9.62 -4.46
C ASP A 137 1.60 -10.45 -3.49
N MET A 138 1.13 -10.69 -2.26
CA MET A 138 1.94 -11.36 -1.25
C MET A 138 2.31 -12.79 -1.62
N ASN A 139 1.55 -13.45 -2.46
CA ASN A 139 1.83 -14.79 -3.00
C ASN A 139 2.55 -14.77 -4.36
N ASN A 140 2.75 -13.59 -4.96
CA ASN A 140 3.65 -13.40 -6.10
C ASN A 140 5.10 -13.37 -5.59
N LEU A 141 5.61 -14.52 -5.16
CA LEU A 141 6.92 -14.64 -4.51
C LEU A 141 8.07 -14.06 -5.34
N PRO A 142 8.12 -14.18 -6.70
CA PRO A 142 9.15 -13.52 -7.50
C PRO A 142 9.15 -12.00 -7.34
N PHE A 143 7.99 -11.36 -7.32
CA PHE A 143 7.88 -9.92 -7.14
C PHE A 143 8.17 -9.47 -5.69
N VAL A 144 7.73 -10.26 -4.70
CA VAL A 144 8.10 -10.04 -3.30
C VAL A 144 9.62 -10.11 -3.10
N GLU A 145 10.28 -11.14 -3.70
CA GLU A 145 11.74 -11.28 -3.64
C GLU A 145 12.44 -10.11 -4.34
N TYR A 146 11.91 -9.65 -5.49
CA TYR A 146 12.44 -8.50 -6.21
C TYR A 146 12.48 -7.25 -5.33
N GLN A 147 11.36 -6.91 -4.68
CA GLN A 147 11.28 -5.77 -3.76
C GLN A 147 12.18 -5.99 -2.52
N ALA A 148 12.23 -7.20 -1.97
CA ALA A 148 13.07 -7.53 -0.83
C ALA A 148 14.57 -7.35 -1.11
N LYS A 149 15.03 -7.58 -2.35
CA LYS A 149 16.43 -7.35 -2.78
C LYS A 149 16.85 -5.89 -2.68
N LYS A 150 15.92 -4.93 -2.61
CA LYS A 150 16.19 -3.51 -2.36
C LYS A 150 16.70 -3.24 -0.93
N LYS A 151 16.66 -4.23 -0.02
CA LYS A 151 17.22 -4.17 1.34
C LYS A 151 16.64 -3.07 2.22
N LYS A 152 15.37 -2.75 2.05
CA LYS A 152 14.60 -1.83 2.91
C LYS A 152 13.61 -2.60 3.79
N PRO A 153 13.12 -2.01 4.88
CA PRO A 153 12.01 -2.57 5.65
C PRO A 153 10.78 -2.80 4.76
N MET A 154 9.95 -3.78 5.11
CA MET A 154 8.77 -4.12 4.33
C MET A 154 7.52 -4.20 5.20
N LEU A 155 6.40 -3.69 4.69
CA LEU A 155 5.05 -3.85 5.21
C LEU A 155 4.29 -4.74 4.23
N ILE A 156 3.87 -5.95 4.62
CA ILE A 156 3.20 -6.90 3.75
C ILE A 156 1.82 -7.24 4.29
N SER A 157 0.78 -6.93 3.53
CA SER A 157 -0.60 -7.29 3.86
C SER A 157 -0.88 -8.75 3.52
N VAL A 158 -1.62 -9.47 4.38
CA VAL A 158 -1.82 -10.92 4.28
C VAL A 158 -3.31 -11.33 4.26
N GLY A 159 -4.20 -10.46 3.79
CA GLY A 159 -5.65 -10.66 3.85
C GLY A 159 -6.18 -11.87 3.08
N ALA A 160 -5.54 -12.24 1.97
CA ALA A 160 -5.95 -13.37 1.12
C ALA A 160 -5.13 -14.64 1.35
N ALA A 161 -4.32 -14.71 2.42
CA ALA A 161 -3.35 -15.77 2.63
C ALA A 161 -3.71 -16.70 3.78
N ASN A 162 -3.43 -18.00 3.60
CA ASN A 162 -3.34 -18.94 4.69
C ASN A 162 -1.95 -18.90 5.37
N GLU A 163 -1.78 -19.64 6.47
CA GLU A 163 -0.54 -19.57 7.25
C GLU A 163 0.68 -20.12 6.50
N ASP A 164 0.52 -21.18 5.69
CA ASP A 164 1.61 -21.75 4.89
C ASP A 164 2.09 -20.76 3.80
N GLU A 165 1.19 -19.97 3.24
CA GLU A 165 1.52 -18.92 2.28
C GLU A 165 2.28 -17.77 2.94
N ILE A 166 1.86 -17.37 4.14
CA ILE A 166 2.57 -16.36 4.94
C ILE A 166 3.98 -16.86 5.28
N ASP A 167 4.12 -18.12 5.73
CA ASP A 167 5.43 -18.70 6.07
C ASP A 167 6.36 -18.75 4.85
N ARG A 168 5.85 -19.12 3.67
CA ARG A 168 6.61 -19.11 2.41
C ARG A 168 7.04 -17.70 2.00
N MET A 169 6.15 -16.72 2.14
CA MET A 169 6.47 -15.32 1.86
C MET A 169 7.56 -14.81 2.79
N ILE A 170 7.45 -15.05 4.10
CA ILE A 170 8.49 -14.67 5.09
C ILE A 170 9.83 -15.32 4.74
N ALA A 171 9.83 -16.62 4.44
CA ALA A 171 11.05 -17.34 4.04
C ALA A 171 11.66 -16.74 2.77
N THR A 172 10.84 -16.34 1.79
CA THR A 172 11.29 -15.69 0.56
C THR A 172 11.96 -14.35 0.86
N VAL A 173 11.34 -13.51 1.68
CA VAL A 173 11.93 -12.22 2.09
C VAL A 173 13.25 -12.46 2.83
N ARG A 174 13.26 -13.36 3.80
CA ARG A 174 14.43 -13.60 4.69
C ARG A 174 15.65 -14.21 3.99
N LYS A 175 15.48 -14.88 2.84
CA LYS A 175 16.61 -15.31 1.99
C LYS A 175 17.46 -14.13 1.51
N VAL A 176 16.87 -12.97 1.33
CA VAL A 176 17.54 -11.83 0.68
C VAL A 176 17.46 -10.53 1.50
N ASN A 177 16.68 -10.45 2.58
CA ASN A 177 16.49 -9.21 3.33
C ASN A 177 16.29 -9.49 4.84
N ASN A 178 17.16 -8.91 5.67
CA ASN A 178 17.11 -8.99 7.13
C ASN A 178 16.59 -7.70 7.80
N GLN A 179 16.12 -6.73 7.01
CA GLN A 179 15.54 -5.52 7.56
C GLN A 179 14.20 -5.80 8.27
N PRO A 180 13.70 -4.88 9.09
CA PRO A 180 12.41 -5.04 9.75
C PRO A 180 11.30 -5.44 8.77
N LEU A 181 10.53 -6.47 9.15
CA LEU A 181 9.38 -6.96 8.39
C LEU A 181 8.13 -6.80 9.26
N CYS A 182 7.13 -6.18 8.69
CA CYS A 182 5.82 -6.03 9.30
C CYS A 182 4.78 -6.82 8.48
N ILE A 183 3.96 -7.61 9.17
CA ILE A 183 2.79 -8.27 8.59
C ILE A 183 1.55 -7.50 9.02
N LEU A 184 0.70 -7.16 8.05
CA LEU A 184 -0.55 -6.47 8.28
C LEU A 184 -1.71 -7.43 8.07
N HIS A 185 -2.45 -7.72 9.14
CA HIS A 185 -3.75 -8.36 9.01
C HIS A 185 -4.67 -7.45 8.18
N CYS A 186 -5.42 -8.02 7.28
CA CYS A 186 -6.50 -7.36 6.53
C CYS A 186 -7.52 -8.39 6.06
N VAL A 187 -8.67 -7.90 5.61
CA VAL A 187 -9.72 -8.72 5.02
C VAL A 187 -9.85 -8.34 3.54
N LEU A 188 -10.07 -9.33 2.67
CA LEU A 188 -10.21 -9.10 1.23
C LEU A 188 -11.67 -8.79 0.87
N GLU A 189 -12.23 -7.81 1.55
CA GLU A 189 -13.59 -7.32 1.35
C GLU A 189 -13.57 -5.80 1.50
N TYR A 190 -14.00 -5.07 0.47
CA TYR A 190 -13.91 -3.60 0.41
C TYR A 190 -15.27 -2.98 0.06
N PRO A 191 -15.85 -2.23 1.02
CA PRO A 191 -15.41 -2.02 2.39
C PRO A 191 -15.65 -3.25 3.27
N THR A 192 -14.84 -3.42 4.32
CA THR A 192 -14.98 -4.51 5.27
C THR A 192 -16.09 -4.22 6.27
N PRO A 193 -17.14 -5.06 6.41
CA PRO A 193 -18.07 -4.97 7.53
C PRO A 193 -17.34 -5.19 8.86
N TYR A 194 -17.73 -4.46 9.91
CA TYR A 194 -17.06 -4.54 11.22
C TYR A 194 -17.02 -5.94 11.80
N GLU A 195 -18.08 -6.72 11.60
CA GLU A 195 -18.23 -8.12 12.04
C GLU A 195 -17.25 -9.07 11.31
N HIS A 196 -16.77 -8.71 10.11
CA HIS A 196 -15.83 -9.50 9.34
C HIS A 196 -14.36 -9.12 9.60
N ALA A 197 -14.08 -8.06 10.36
CA ALA A 197 -12.73 -7.56 10.60
C ALA A 197 -11.81 -8.55 11.31
N ASN A 198 -12.33 -9.53 12.03
CA ASN A 198 -11.57 -10.62 12.68
C ASN A 198 -10.31 -10.14 13.44
N LEU A 199 -10.43 -9.05 14.23
CA LEU A 199 -9.28 -8.40 14.88
C LEU A 199 -8.47 -9.32 15.80
N ASN A 200 -9.05 -10.41 16.30
CA ASN A 200 -8.34 -11.42 17.08
C ASN A 200 -7.21 -12.10 16.28
N LYS A 201 -7.26 -12.08 14.94
CA LYS A 201 -6.17 -12.57 14.08
C LYS A 201 -4.86 -11.83 14.31
N ILE A 202 -4.93 -10.55 14.71
CA ILE A 202 -3.73 -9.75 15.07
C ILE A 202 -3.00 -10.39 16.26
N ALA A 203 -3.75 -10.83 17.27
CA ALA A 203 -3.18 -11.50 18.45
C ALA A 203 -2.54 -12.84 18.05
N SER A 204 -3.24 -13.66 17.24
CA SER A 204 -2.72 -14.95 16.73
C SER A 204 -1.44 -14.77 15.91
N LEU A 205 -1.41 -13.79 15.01
CA LEU A 205 -0.21 -13.48 14.22
C LEU A 205 0.95 -13.03 15.12
N LYS A 206 0.67 -12.22 16.14
CA LYS A 206 1.68 -11.75 17.09
C LYS A 206 2.24 -12.89 17.96
N GLU A 207 1.43 -13.87 18.30
CA GLU A 207 1.86 -15.05 19.04
C GLU A 207 2.74 -15.97 18.16
N LYS A 208 2.36 -16.18 16.91
CA LYS A 208 3.08 -17.03 15.95
C LYS A 208 4.40 -16.39 15.49
N TYR A 209 4.38 -15.09 15.14
CA TYR A 209 5.51 -14.39 14.53
C TYR A 209 6.13 -13.36 15.49
N LYS A 210 6.71 -13.84 16.59
CA LYS A 210 7.23 -13.01 17.69
C LYS A 210 8.32 -12.02 17.28
N ASP A 211 9.06 -12.32 16.23
CA ASP A 211 10.17 -11.50 15.73
C ASP A 211 9.73 -10.50 14.64
N LEU A 212 8.43 -10.44 14.35
CA LEU A 212 7.88 -9.54 13.36
C LEU A 212 7.03 -8.44 14.00
N ILE A 213 6.93 -7.32 13.30
CA ILE A 213 5.97 -6.26 13.63
C ILE A 213 4.62 -6.70 13.08
N ILE A 214 3.57 -6.65 13.88
CA ILE A 214 2.21 -6.97 13.46
C ILE A 214 1.36 -5.70 13.47
N GLY A 215 0.63 -5.48 12.40
CA GLY A 215 -0.28 -4.35 12.25
C GLY A 215 -1.61 -4.76 11.61
N TYR A 216 -2.38 -3.76 11.27
CA TYR A 216 -3.69 -3.90 10.65
C TYR A 216 -3.81 -2.96 9.44
N SER A 217 -4.46 -3.39 8.39
CA SER A 217 -4.74 -2.60 7.19
C SER A 217 -6.11 -2.99 6.65
N ASP A 218 -7.06 -2.06 6.68
CA ASP A 218 -8.38 -2.30 6.12
C ASP A 218 -9.05 -1.00 5.70
N ILE A 219 -10.18 -1.10 4.98
CA ILE A 219 -11.02 0.01 4.58
C ILE A 219 -12.43 -0.27 5.10
N PHE A 220 -12.89 0.57 6.02
CA PHE A 220 -14.25 0.55 6.56
C PHE A 220 -15.12 1.64 5.91
N TYR A 221 -16.44 1.52 6.08
CA TYR A 221 -17.40 2.58 5.76
C TYR A 221 -17.23 3.80 6.65
#